data_cc09323a9d2c1ac00456ec7062cf1338
#
_entry.id   cc09323a9d2c1ac00456ec7062cf1338
#
_cell.length_a   1.000
_cell.length_b   1.000
_cell.length_c   1.000
_cell.angle_alpha   90.00
_cell.angle_beta   90.00
_cell.angle_gamma   90.00
#
_symmetry.space_group_name_H-M   'P 1'
#
loop_
_entity.id
_entity.type
_entity.pdbx_description
1 polymer ?
#
loop_
_entity_poly.entity_id
_entity_poly.type
_entity_poly.pdbx_seq_one_letter_code
_entity_poly.pdbx_strand_id
1 'polypeptide(L)'
;MNNFNNFLKKTNFNKLKNLKFLAFSVLFFSVIQSGVMAKDPLALVVSGFDYMRDKASVSVVDMTIHRPDWKRVFTIKAWTLGNKNSLFTILAPAKDNGNGTLKKGKEMWIYNPKVNRVIKLPPSMMSQAWMGSDFSNNDLSKSDSLINDYSHTIVGTEVHEKKKVYIIKSVPKPQAPVVWGMQRIKIREDNLFIEQAFYDEEMKLVKTLKFTDIQMFGGKLYPKKMIMQKANEKDKYTIVEYKILSFENNLPAGMFTLSSLKNPRR
;
A
#
# COMPACT_ATOMS: atom_id res chain seq x y z
N MET A 1 73.97 53.84 -37.77
CA MET A 1 74.50 54.86 -36.82
C MET A 1 74.00 54.43 -35.43
N ASN A 2 74.94 53.85 -34.71
CA ASN A 2 75.33 54.24 -33.36
C ASN A 2 74.23 54.14 -32.32
N ASN A 3 74.31 53.50 -31.30
CA ASN A 3 75.26 53.04 -30.30
C ASN A 3 74.46 52.24 -29.25
N PHE A 4 74.81 51.37 -28.50
CA PHE A 4 76.04 50.80 -28.18
C PHE A 4 75.94 49.88 -26.97
N ASN A 5 76.70 48.89 -27.07
CA ASN A 5 77.23 48.12 -25.96
C ASN A 5 77.53 48.94 -24.71
N ASN A 6 77.46 48.32 -23.65
CA ASN A 6 78.11 48.34 -22.39
C ASN A 6 77.16 48.39 -21.18
N PHE A 7 76.92 47.31 -20.58
CA PHE A 7 77.34 47.10 -19.19
C PHE A 7 77.22 45.62 -18.79
N LEU A 8 78.23 44.90 -19.28
CA LEU A 8 78.63 43.71 -18.55
C LEU A 8 79.64 44.19 -17.48
N LYS A 9 79.40 43.85 -16.24
CA LYS A 9 80.36 43.33 -15.24
C LYS A 9 79.90 43.64 -13.83
N LYS A 10 80.05 42.59 -13.05
CA LYS A 10 80.02 42.55 -11.58
C LYS A 10 78.65 42.42 -10.97
N THR A 11 78.36 41.43 -10.30
CA THR A 11 78.98 40.53 -9.35
C THR A 11 77.85 39.94 -8.54
N ASN A 12 77.78 38.88 -8.22
CA ASN A 12 78.19 38.04 -7.12
C ASN A 12 77.36 36.81 -7.03
N PHE A 13 77.90 35.73 -7.43
CA PHE A 13 77.59 34.41 -6.89
C PHE A 13 77.86 34.50 -5.37
N ASN A 14 76.75 34.39 -4.59
CA ASN A 14 76.66 33.73 -3.31
C ASN A 14 75.49 34.25 -2.53
N LYS A 15 74.36 33.59 -2.74
CA LYS A 15 73.33 33.36 -1.74
C LYS A 15 72.17 32.48 -2.34
N LEU A 16 72.56 31.32 -2.80
CA LEU A 16 71.65 30.20 -2.90
C LEU A 16 71.69 29.45 -1.59
N LYS A 17 70.84 29.75 -0.70
CA LYS A 17 70.34 28.81 0.34
C LYS A 17 69.06 29.35 0.86
N ASN A 18 68.03 28.50 0.82
CA ASN A 18 66.72 28.66 1.36
C ASN A 18 65.62 29.17 0.40
N LEU A 19 65.39 28.42 -0.68
CA LEU A 19 64.06 28.39 -1.34
C LEU A 19 63.37 27.13 -0.86
N LYS A 20 62.60 27.25 0.21
CA LYS A 20 61.70 26.22 0.67
C LYS A 20 60.62 26.07 -0.41
N PHE A 21 60.62 24.95 -1.10
CA PHE A 21 59.53 24.50 -1.96
C PHE A 21 58.25 24.36 -1.09
N LEU A 22 57.36 25.32 -1.16
CA LEU A 22 56.03 25.21 -0.66
C LEU A 22 55.27 24.37 -1.67
N ALA A 23 55.27 23.03 -1.52
CA ALA A 23 54.41 22.15 -2.25
C ALA A 23 52.97 22.40 -1.74
N PHE A 24 52.20 23.15 -2.52
CA PHE A 24 50.78 23.33 -2.30
C PHE A 24 50.09 22.03 -2.68
N SER A 25 49.95 21.13 -1.69
CA SER A 25 49.17 19.90 -1.83
C SER A 25 47.71 20.29 -1.92
N VAL A 26 47.16 20.40 -3.14
CA VAL A 26 45.73 20.50 -3.37
C VAL A 26 45.14 19.13 -3.04
N LEU A 27 44.67 18.99 -1.81
CA LEU A 27 43.84 17.85 -1.42
C LEU A 27 42.52 17.96 -2.20
N PHE A 28 42.42 17.19 -3.27
CA PHE A 28 41.17 16.95 -3.98
C PHE A 28 40.26 16.13 -3.04
N PHE A 29 39.47 16.83 -2.25
CA PHE A 29 38.39 16.20 -1.48
C PHE A 29 37.33 15.72 -2.49
N SER A 30 37.52 14.50 -2.96
CA SER A 30 36.47 13.80 -3.69
C SER A 30 35.28 13.61 -2.75
N VAL A 31 34.34 14.53 -2.78
CA VAL A 31 33.02 14.32 -2.19
C VAL A 31 32.39 13.15 -2.97
N ILE A 32 32.55 11.95 -2.44
CA ILE A 32 31.73 10.81 -2.88
C ILE A 32 30.30 11.20 -2.48
N GLN A 33 29.61 11.85 -3.39
CA GLN A 33 28.15 11.95 -3.33
C GLN A 33 27.65 10.51 -3.43
N SER A 34 27.44 9.88 -2.28
CA SER A 34 26.63 8.68 -2.18
C SER A 34 25.27 9.09 -2.70
N GLY A 35 25.03 8.84 -3.97
CA GLY A 35 23.70 9.02 -4.58
C GLY A 35 22.73 8.17 -3.77
N VAL A 36 22.00 8.80 -2.86
CA VAL A 36 20.84 8.18 -2.24
C VAL A 36 19.90 7.89 -3.38
N MET A 37 19.92 6.66 -3.88
CA MET A 37 18.97 6.19 -4.87
C MET A 37 17.57 6.49 -4.32
N ALA A 38 16.89 7.44 -4.94
CA ALA A 38 15.54 7.78 -4.58
C ALA A 38 14.68 6.50 -4.72
N LYS A 39 14.02 6.08 -3.63
CA LYS A 39 13.17 4.90 -3.71
C LYS A 39 12.07 5.12 -4.75
N ASP A 40 11.89 4.15 -5.62
CA ASP A 40 10.80 4.16 -6.61
C ASP A 40 9.45 4.04 -5.89
N PRO A 41 8.55 5.03 -6.02
CA PRO A 41 7.26 5.01 -5.36
C PRO A 41 6.35 3.88 -5.82
N LEU A 42 6.41 3.47 -7.11
CA LEU A 42 5.64 2.32 -7.60
C LEU A 42 6.16 1.02 -6.98
N ALA A 43 7.47 0.83 -6.91
CA ALA A 43 8.05 -0.36 -6.28
C ALA A 43 7.66 -0.47 -4.79
N LEU A 44 7.57 0.65 -4.05
CA LEU A 44 7.07 0.66 -2.67
C LEU A 44 5.62 0.20 -2.58
N VAL A 45 4.75 0.70 -3.46
CA VAL A 45 3.35 0.32 -3.50
C VAL A 45 3.19 -1.16 -3.83
N VAL A 46 3.90 -1.64 -4.85
CA VAL A 46 3.89 -3.08 -5.25
C VAL A 46 4.37 -3.95 -4.10
N SER A 47 5.52 -3.62 -3.51
CA SER A 47 6.09 -4.38 -2.37
C SER A 47 5.15 -4.43 -1.17
N GLY A 48 4.48 -3.32 -0.86
CA GLY A 48 3.48 -3.27 0.20
C GLY A 48 2.27 -4.16 -0.08
N PHE A 49 1.76 -4.13 -1.32
CA PHE A 49 0.66 -5.01 -1.73
C PHE A 49 1.06 -6.49 -1.67
N ASP A 50 2.21 -6.83 -2.22
CA ASP A 50 2.72 -8.20 -2.22
C ASP A 50 2.95 -8.70 -0.79
N TYR A 51 3.46 -7.83 0.09
CA TYR A 51 3.64 -8.15 1.50
C TYR A 51 2.30 -8.42 2.19
N MET A 52 1.28 -7.58 1.95
CA MET A 52 -0.04 -7.70 2.59
C MET A 52 -0.86 -8.87 2.03
N ARG A 53 -0.75 -9.16 0.74
CA ARG A 53 -1.56 -10.20 0.09
C ARG A 53 -0.91 -11.56 0.09
N ASP A 54 0.41 -11.60 -0.07
CA ASP A 54 1.17 -12.80 -0.33
C ASP A 54 0.68 -13.58 -1.58
N LYS A 55 1.21 -14.76 -1.83
CA LYS A 55 0.75 -15.61 -2.94
C LYS A 55 -0.69 -16.07 -2.73
N ALA A 56 -0.97 -16.55 -1.52
CA ALA A 56 -2.30 -16.96 -1.10
C ALA A 56 -2.44 -16.84 0.42
N SER A 57 -3.68 -16.75 0.90
CA SER A 57 -3.94 -16.77 2.34
C SER A 57 -5.30 -17.36 2.67
N VAL A 58 -5.39 -17.92 3.87
CA VAL A 58 -6.64 -18.33 4.52
C VAL A 58 -6.76 -17.57 5.82
N SER A 59 -7.91 -16.96 6.05
CA SER A 59 -8.11 -16.20 7.29
C SER A 59 -9.52 -16.37 7.84
N VAL A 60 -9.64 -16.13 9.15
CA VAL A 60 -10.90 -15.90 9.83
C VAL A 60 -10.82 -14.53 10.47
N VAL A 61 -11.79 -13.69 10.16
CA VAL A 61 -11.85 -12.31 10.65
C VAL A 61 -13.20 -12.04 11.29
N ASP A 62 -13.20 -11.16 12.29
CA ASP A 62 -14.42 -10.50 12.76
C ASP A 62 -14.53 -9.14 12.08
N MET A 63 -15.60 -8.93 11.34
CA MET A 63 -15.98 -7.62 10.80
C MET A 63 -17.04 -6.99 11.70
N THR A 64 -16.66 -5.95 12.42
CA THR A 64 -17.55 -5.16 13.27
C THR A 64 -17.96 -3.90 12.56
N ILE A 65 -19.26 -3.74 12.31
CA ILE A 65 -19.86 -2.51 11.83
C ILE A 65 -20.38 -1.75 13.06
N HIS A 66 -19.80 -0.60 13.33
CA HIS A 66 -20.21 0.28 14.44
C HIS A 66 -21.01 1.46 13.89
N ARG A 67 -22.15 1.72 14.53
CA ARG A 67 -23.02 2.86 14.30
C ARG A 67 -23.44 3.42 15.68
N PRO A 68 -23.86 4.67 15.79
CA PRO A 68 -24.23 5.26 17.09
C PRO A 68 -25.22 4.41 17.88
N ASP A 69 -26.24 3.89 17.20
CA ASP A 69 -27.37 3.22 17.87
C ASP A 69 -27.29 1.69 17.83
N TRP A 70 -26.33 1.12 17.07
CA TRP A 70 -26.22 -0.33 16.94
C TRP A 70 -24.81 -0.78 16.52
N LYS A 71 -24.54 -2.04 16.82
CA LYS A 71 -23.33 -2.75 16.43
C LYS A 71 -23.70 -4.10 15.83
N ARG A 72 -23.04 -4.45 14.71
CA ARG A 72 -23.20 -5.76 14.08
C ARG A 72 -21.82 -6.38 13.87
N VAL A 73 -21.71 -7.67 14.17
CA VAL A 73 -20.47 -8.42 13.99
C VAL A 73 -20.73 -9.58 13.05
N PHE A 74 -19.84 -9.76 12.09
CA PHE A 74 -19.79 -10.93 11.21
C PHE A 74 -18.47 -11.65 11.42
N THR A 75 -18.50 -12.95 11.66
CA THR A 75 -17.31 -13.79 11.54
C THR A 75 -17.25 -14.31 10.10
N ILE A 76 -16.17 -14.02 9.42
CA ILE A 76 -15.99 -14.28 7.99
C ILE A 76 -14.76 -15.17 7.80
N LYS A 77 -14.90 -16.27 7.08
CA LYS A 77 -13.77 -17.04 6.54
C LYS A 77 -13.45 -16.52 5.15
N ALA A 78 -12.19 -16.26 4.89
CA ALA A 78 -11.72 -15.73 3.63
C ALA A 78 -10.57 -16.57 3.06
N TRP A 79 -10.59 -16.77 1.76
CA TRP A 79 -9.50 -17.33 0.96
C TRP A 79 -9.13 -16.32 -0.09
N THR A 80 -7.84 -16.06 -0.24
CA THR A 80 -7.33 -15.15 -1.28
C THR A 80 -6.21 -15.80 -2.06
N LEU A 81 -6.17 -15.54 -3.36
CA LEU A 81 -5.09 -15.97 -4.26
C LEU A 81 -4.60 -14.75 -5.03
N GLY A 82 -3.47 -14.20 -4.58
CA GLY A 82 -2.93 -12.93 -5.06
C GLY A 82 -3.95 -11.80 -5.00
N ASN A 83 -3.92 -10.89 -5.97
CA ASN A 83 -4.80 -9.73 -6.05
C ASN A 83 -6.10 -9.98 -6.83
N LYS A 84 -6.21 -11.12 -7.51
CA LYS A 84 -7.29 -11.37 -8.49
C LYS A 84 -8.45 -12.16 -7.92
N ASN A 85 -8.22 -13.09 -7.02
CA ASN A 85 -9.26 -14.00 -6.56
C ASN A 85 -9.45 -13.92 -5.05
N SER A 86 -10.69 -13.83 -4.62
CA SER A 86 -11.07 -13.92 -3.19
C SER A 86 -12.43 -14.56 -3.05
N LEU A 87 -12.56 -15.43 -2.06
CA LEU A 87 -13.81 -16.03 -1.64
C LEU A 87 -14.02 -15.72 -0.16
N PHE A 88 -15.18 -15.17 0.16
CA PHE A 88 -15.59 -14.84 1.52
C PHE A 88 -16.86 -15.59 1.86
N THR A 89 -16.92 -16.17 3.05
CA THR A 89 -18.12 -16.85 3.55
C THR A 89 -18.37 -16.43 4.98
N ILE A 90 -19.62 -16.03 5.28
CA ILE A 90 -20.03 -15.69 6.63
C ILE A 90 -20.23 -16.97 7.42
N LEU A 91 -19.57 -17.06 8.56
CA LEU A 91 -19.69 -18.15 9.55
C LEU A 91 -20.70 -17.82 10.64
N ALA A 92 -20.76 -16.53 11.05
CA ALA A 92 -21.65 -16.03 12.09
C ALA A 92 -22.08 -14.59 11.77
N PRO A 93 -23.25 -14.15 12.26
CA PRO A 93 -24.24 -14.87 13.06
C PRO A 93 -25.03 -15.91 12.26
N ALA A 94 -25.71 -16.82 12.93
CA ALA A 94 -26.46 -17.92 12.29
C ALA A 94 -27.44 -17.46 11.21
N LYS A 95 -28.11 -16.29 11.42
CA LYS A 95 -29.05 -15.73 10.43
C LYS A 95 -28.40 -15.34 9.10
N ASP A 96 -27.09 -15.12 9.05
CA ASP A 96 -26.33 -14.71 7.88
C ASP A 96 -25.32 -15.79 7.43
N ASN A 97 -25.26 -16.91 8.14
CA ASN A 97 -24.35 -18.00 7.84
C ASN A 97 -24.54 -18.53 6.42
N GLY A 98 -23.42 -18.79 5.72
CA GLY A 98 -23.41 -19.27 4.36
C GLY A 98 -23.59 -18.18 3.29
N ASN A 99 -23.92 -16.92 3.65
CA ASN A 99 -23.81 -15.86 2.66
C ASN A 99 -22.36 -15.75 2.19
N GLY A 100 -22.18 -15.62 0.88
CA GLY A 100 -20.86 -15.64 0.27
C GLY A 100 -20.62 -14.47 -0.68
N THR A 101 -19.36 -14.12 -0.85
CA THR A 101 -18.91 -13.18 -1.88
C THR A 101 -17.70 -13.78 -2.60
N LEU A 102 -17.79 -13.85 -3.93
CA LEU A 102 -16.68 -14.28 -4.80
C LEU A 102 -16.19 -13.08 -5.60
N LYS A 103 -14.91 -12.81 -5.56
CA LYS A 103 -14.20 -11.92 -6.47
C LYS A 103 -13.35 -12.76 -7.42
N LYS A 104 -13.46 -12.51 -8.73
CA LYS A 104 -12.60 -13.10 -9.75
C LYS A 104 -12.22 -12.01 -10.76
N GLY A 105 -10.98 -11.59 -10.75
CA GLY A 105 -10.54 -10.39 -11.47
C GLY A 105 -11.27 -9.15 -10.97
N LYS A 106 -11.94 -8.44 -11.87
CA LYS A 106 -12.76 -7.25 -11.56
C LYS A 106 -14.23 -7.56 -11.31
N GLU A 107 -14.63 -8.82 -11.46
CA GLU A 107 -16.02 -9.25 -11.31
C GLU A 107 -16.32 -9.75 -9.91
N MET A 108 -17.53 -9.54 -9.45
CA MET A 108 -18.00 -9.99 -8.15
C MET A 108 -19.35 -10.67 -8.25
N TRP A 109 -19.53 -11.70 -7.41
CA TRP A 109 -20.79 -12.41 -7.22
C TRP A 109 -21.09 -12.48 -5.73
N ILE A 110 -22.37 -12.37 -5.40
CA ILE A 110 -22.87 -12.62 -4.06
C ILE A 110 -23.77 -13.84 -4.08
N TYR A 111 -23.77 -14.61 -3.00
CA TYR A 111 -24.63 -15.76 -2.78
C TYR A 111 -25.43 -15.57 -1.52
N ASN A 112 -26.75 -15.81 -1.63
CA ASN A 112 -27.64 -15.87 -0.49
C ASN A 112 -28.21 -17.29 -0.38
N PRO A 113 -27.84 -18.05 0.67
CA PRO A 113 -28.28 -19.44 0.84
C PRO A 113 -29.78 -19.58 1.12
N LYS A 114 -30.42 -18.56 1.74
CA LYS A 114 -31.86 -18.63 2.08
C LYS A 114 -32.75 -18.75 0.86
N VAL A 115 -32.33 -18.13 -0.24
CA VAL A 115 -33.06 -18.17 -1.52
C VAL A 115 -32.28 -18.93 -2.59
N ASN A 116 -31.18 -19.58 -2.21
CA ASN A 116 -30.26 -20.33 -3.07
C ASN A 116 -29.89 -19.55 -4.37
N ARG A 117 -29.64 -18.25 -4.24
CA ARG A 117 -29.44 -17.37 -5.40
C ARG A 117 -28.02 -16.84 -5.44
N VAL A 118 -27.39 -16.96 -6.62
CA VAL A 118 -26.14 -16.29 -6.97
C VAL A 118 -26.46 -15.10 -7.87
N ILE A 119 -25.93 -13.93 -7.55
CA ILE A 119 -26.10 -12.71 -8.34
C ILE A 119 -24.73 -12.17 -8.70
N LYS A 120 -24.46 -11.97 -9.99
CA LYS A 120 -23.31 -11.17 -10.44
C LYS A 120 -23.62 -9.70 -10.19
N LEU A 121 -22.73 -8.99 -9.52
CA LEU A 121 -22.93 -7.58 -9.23
C LEU A 121 -22.77 -6.74 -10.51
N PRO A 122 -23.81 -6.00 -10.92
CA PRO A 122 -23.70 -5.07 -12.05
C PRO A 122 -22.88 -3.83 -11.65
N PRO A 123 -22.34 -3.06 -12.62
CA PRO A 123 -21.57 -1.85 -12.35
C PRO A 123 -22.28 -0.85 -11.43
N SER A 124 -23.60 -0.71 -11.53
CA SER A 124 -24.40 0.20 -10.70
C SER A 124 -24.42 -0.17 -9.20
N MET A 125 -24.11 -1.41 -8.84
CA MET A 125 -24.03 -1.87 -7.45
C MET A 125 -22.61 -1.81 -6.88
N MET A 126 -21.61 -1.50 -7.69
CA MET A 126 -20.22 -1.55 -7.24
C MET A 126 -19.87 -0.45 -6.23
N SER A 127 -20.56 0.70 -6.25
CA SER A 127 -20.39 1.78 -5.26
C SER A 127 -21.11 1.52 -3.94
N GLN A 128 -22.02 0.54 -3.91
CA GLN A 128 -22.80 0.23 -2.71
C GLN A 128 -21.93 -0.40 -1.61
N ALA A 129 -22.37 -0.22 -0.37
CA ALA A 129 -21.74 -0.78 0.81
C ALA A 129 -21.76 -2.31 0.78
N TRP A 130 -20.59 -2.93 0.87
CA TRP A 130 -20.44 -4.37 1.00
C TRP A 130 -20.94 -4.80 2.39
N MET A 131 -21.97 -5.63 2.43
CA MET A 131 -22.60 -6.13 3.67
C MET A 131 -23.07 -5.04 4.64
N GLY A 132 -23.33 -3.81 4.17
CA GLY A 132 -23.69 -2.66 5.01
C GLY A 132 -22.53 -2.03 5.77
N SER A 133 -21.28 -2.42 5.47
CA SER A 133 -20.04 -1.87 6.04
C SER A 133 -19.64 -0.55 5.39
N ASP A 134 -18.54 0.04 5.84
CA ASP A 134 -17.93 1.24 5.23
C ASP A 134 -17.02 0.89 4.04
N PHE A 135 -16.86 -0.39 3.75
CA PHE A 135 -16.27 -0.87 2.51
C PHE A 135 -17.33 -0.92 1.41
N SER A 136 -17.02 -0.44 0.24
CA SER A 136 -17.83 -0.62 -0.96
C SER A 136 -17.43 -1.90 -1.71
N ASN A 137 -18.30 -2.37 -2.60
CA ASN A 137 -17.95 -3.48 -3.50
C ASN A 137 -16.76 -3.10 -4.41
N ASN A 138 -16.59 -1.81 -4.78
CA ASN A 138 -15.43 -1.32 -5.51
C ASN A 138 -14.13 -1.51 -4.71
N ASP A 139 -14.13 -1.26 -3.40
CA ASP A 139 -12.91 -1.40 -2.58
C ASP A 139 -12.38 -2.84 -2.62
N LEU A 140 -13.27 -3.81 -2.70
CA LEU A 140 -12.89 -5.22 -2.81
C LEU A 140 -12.50 -5.60 -4.24
N SER A 141 -13.29 -5.19 -5.23
CA SER A 141 -13.10 -5.62 -6.63
C SER A 141 -11.90 -4.97 -7.32
N LYS A 142 -11.66 -3.68 -7.01
CA LYS A 142 -10.59 -2.87 -7.62
C LYS A 142 -9.38 -2.68 -6.71
N SER A 143 -9.13 -3.62 -5.80
CA SER A 143 -8.00 -3.54 -4.86
C SER A 143 -6.63 -3.45 -5.56
N ASP A 144 -6.51 -3.98 -6.77
CA ASP A 144 -5.30 -3.95 -7.60
C ASP A 144 -5.19 -2.70 -8.51
N SER A 145 -6.25 -1.89 -8.60
CA SER A 145 -6.25 -0.68 -9.44
C SER A 145 -5.17 0.32 -9.01
N LEU A 146 -4.87 0.36 -7.70
CA LEU A 146 -3.84 1.25 -7.18
C LEU A 146 -2.49 1.03 -7.88
N ILE A 147 -2.11 -0.22 -8.17
CA ILE A 147 -0.86 -0.54 -8.88
C ILE A 147 -0.95 -0.17 -10.37
N ASN A 148 -2.08 -0.52 -11.01
CA ASN A 148 -2.18 -0.49 -12.46
C ASN A 148 -2.66 0.85 -13.02
N ASP A 149 -3.55 1.53 -12.30
CA ASP A 149 -4.35 2.63 -12.81
C ASP A 149 -3.92 4.00 -12.24
N TYR A 150 -2.91 4.04 -11.34
CA TYR A 150 -2.40 5.27 -10.72
C TYR A 150 -0.92 5.51 -11.01
N SER A 151 -0.54 6.78 -11.01
CA SER A 151 0.86 7.23 -10.96
C SER A 151 1.19 7.65 -9.53
N HIS A 152 2.41 7.34 -9.08
CA HIS A 152 2.83 7.49 -7.69
C HIS A 152 3.96 8.49 -7.53
N THR A 153 3.93 9.28 -6.44
CA THR A 153 5.00 10.21 -6.06
C THR A 153 5.17 10.18 -4.55
N ILE A 154 6.40 10.04 -4.06
CA ILE A 154 6.72 10.21 -2.64
C ILE A 154 6.64 11.71 -2.34
N VAL A 155 5.73 12.10 -1.44
CA VAL A 155 5.50 13.50 -1.07
C VAL A 155 6.02 13.86 0.33
N GLY A 156 6.52 12.85 1.07
CA GLY A 156 7.09 13.06 2.39
C GLY A 156 7.41 11.76 3.08
N THR A 157 7.95 11.89 4.28
CA THR A 157 8.21 10.77 5.18
C THR A 157 7.86 11.14 6.61
N GLU A 158 7.50 10.15 7.41
CA GLU A 158 7.28 10.26 8.86
C GLU A 158 7.88 9.05 9.57
N VAL A 159 7.75 8.97 10.88
CA VAL A 159 8.21 7.83 11.69
C VAL A 159 7.01 7.19 12.38
N HIS A 160 6.90 5.87 12.28
CA HIS A 160 5.92 5.06 13.01
C HIS A 160 6.63 3.87 13.66
N GLU A 161 6.52 3.76 14.98
CA GLU A 161 7.20 2.72 15.79
C GLU A 161 8.71 2.62 15.47
N LYS A 162 9.40 3.76 15.47
CA LYS A 162 10.84 3.90 15.18
C LYS A 162 11.27 3.50 13.76
N LYS A 163 10.33 3.24 12.85
CA LYS A 163 10.59 2.91 11.46
C LYS A 163 10.13 4.03 10.54
N LYS A 164 10.85 4.21 9.44
CA LYS A 164 10.53 5.20 8.42
C LYS A 164 9.25 4.80 7.67
N VAL A 165 8.36 5.76 7.47
CA VAL A 165 7.14 5.63 6.69
C VAL A 165 7.21 6.57 5.50
N TYR A 166 6.95 6.06 4.31
CA TYR A 166 6.86 6.85 3.09
C TYR A 166 5.41 7.28 2.87
N ILE A 167 5.21 8.57 2.62
CA ILE A 167 3.91 9.14 2.28
C ILE A 167 3.85 9.25 0.76
N ILE A 168 2.98 8.47 0.14
CA ILE A 168 2.86 8.36 -1.31
C ILE A 168 1.54 8.98 -1.75
N LYS A 169 1.62 9.93 -2.67
CA LYS A 169 0.48 10.49 -3.41
C LYS A 169 0.28 9.67 -4.68
N SER A 170 -0.93 9.17 -4.90
CA SER A 170 -1.31 8.37 -6.06
C SER A 170 -2.44 9.08 -6.81
N VAL A 171 -2.19 9.47 -8.05
CA VAL A 171 -3.14 10.19 -8.91
C VAL A 171 -3.51 9.28 -10.09
N PRO A 172 -4.79 9.22 -10.50
CA PRO A 172 -5.21 8.42 -11.63
C PRO A 172 -4.41 8.70 -12.90
N LYS A 173 -4.07 7.66 -13.63
CA LYS A 173 -3.57 7.82 -15.00
C LYS A 173 -4.69 8.36 -15.90
N PRO A 174 -4.37 9.07 -17.00
CA PRO A 174 -5.38 9.52 -17.94
C PRO A 174 -6.32 8.39 -18.37
N GLN A 175 -7.63 8.62 -18.34
CA GLN A 175 -8.69 7.67 -18.70
C GLN A 175 -8.75 6.38 -17.86
N ALA A 176 -8.07 6.32 -16.72
CA ALA A 176 -8.17 5.17 -15.83
C ALA A 176 -9.61 5.02 -15.27
N PRO A 177 -10.21 3.82 -15.31
CA PRO A 177 -11.59 3.59 -14.87
C PRO A 177 -11.65 3.44 -13.34
N VAL A 178 -11.22 4.47 -12.62
CA VAL A 178 -11.12 4.48 -11.16
C VAL A 178 -12.26 5.27 -10.52
N VAL A 179 -12.35 5.18 -9.19
CA VAL A 179 -13.39 5.85 -8.39
C VAL A 179 -12.83 7.08 -7.69
N TRP A 180 -11.53 7.06 -7.36
CA TRP A 180 -10.92 8.06 -6.49
C TRP A 180 -10.06 9.02 -7.31
N GLY A 181 -10.28 10.33 -7.14
CA GLY A 181 -9.48 11.37 -7.77
C GLY A 181 -8.05 11.43 -7.27
N MET A 182 -7.81 11.00 -6.02
CA MET A 182 -6.47 10.82 -5.46
C MET A 182 -6.52 9.82 -4.31
N GLN A 183 -5.40 9.14 -4.08
CA GLN A 183 -5.18 8.37 -2.86
C GLN A 183 -3.86 8.79 -2.22
N ARG A 184 -3.83 8.91 -0.89
CA ARG A 184 -2.61 9.08 -0.12
C ARG A 184 -2.38 7.81 0.70
N ILE A 185 -1.20 7.25 0.54
CA ILE A 185 -0.84 5.98 1.14
C ILE A 185 0.38 6.17 2.03
N LYS A 186 0.35 5.58 3.21
CA LYS A 186 1.49 5.51 4.11
C LYS A 186 1.98 4.08 4.17
N ILE A 187 3.22 3.85 3.72
CA ILE A 187 3.87 2.54 3.72
C ILE A 187 5.14 2.63 4.55
N ARG A 188 5.26 1.77 5.56
CA ARG A 188 6.44 1.65 6.40
C ARG A 188 7.56 0.94 5.62
N GLU A 189 8.80 1.23 5.93
CA GLU A 189 10.00 0.70 5.22
C GLU A 189 10.08 -0.83 5.16
N ASP A 190 9.37 -1.54 6.04
CA ASP A 190 9.21 -2.98 6.05
C ASP A 190 7.93 -3.45 5.30
N ASN A 191 7.43 -2.63 4.38
CA ASN A 191 6.31 -2.88 3.48
C ASN A 191 4.92 -2.95 4.14
N LEU A 192 4.79 -2.59 5.43
CA LEU A 192 3.47 -2.52 6.06
C LEU A 192 2.72 -1.27 5.64
N PHE A 193 1.48 -1.45 5.20
CA PHE A 193 0.54 -0.35 5.09
C PHE A 193 0.19 0.16 6.48
N ILE A 194 0.22 1.47 6.66
CA ILE A 194 -0.17 2.15 7.90
C ILE A 194 -1.50 2.89 7.72
N GLU A 195 -1.68 3.54 6.58
CA GLU A 195 -2.90 4.28 6.25
C GLU A 195 -3.10 4.36 4.74
N GLN A 196 -4.35 4.34 4.31
CA GLN A 196 -4.77 4.68 2.95
C GLN A 196 -5.94 5.66 3.06
N ALA A 197 -5.78 6.86 2.51
CA ALA A 197 -6.79 7.91 2.50
C ALA A 197 -7.30 8.09 1.06
N PHE A 198 -8.61 8.20 0.91
CA PHE A 198 -9.31 8.25 -0.37
C PHE A 198 -9.94 9.63 -0.55
N TYR A 199 -9.68 10.26 -1.68
CA TYR A 199 -10.15 11.59 -2.03
C TYR A 199 -11.00 11.52 -3.29
N ASP A 200 -12.04 12.35 -3.36
CA ASP A 200 -12.84 12.52 -4.56
C ASP A 200 -12.12 13.36 -5.64
N GLU A 201 -12.82 13.68 -6.70
CA GLU A 201 -12.29 14.48 -7.82
C GLU A 201 -12.02 15.94 -7.42
N GLU A 202 -12.76 16.48 -6.42
CA GLU A 202 -12.53 17.81 -5.83
C GLU A 202 -11.42 17.80 -4.75
N MET A 203 -10.69 16.70 -4.60
CA MET A 203 -9.63 16.54 -3.59
C MET A 203 -10.11 16.63 -2.14
N LYS A 204 -11.39 16.38 -1.89
CA LYS A 204 -11.96 16.28 -0.55
C LYS A 204 -11.77 14.87 0.00
N LEU A 205 -11.31 14.76 1.24
CA LEU A 205 -11.17 13.47 1.91
C LEU A 205 -12.54 12.81 2.12
N VAL A 206 -12.72 11.62 1.57
CA VAL A 206 -13.97 10.85 1.66
C VAL A 206 -13.90 9.82 2.79
N LYS A 207 -12.83 9.04 2.85
CA LYS A 207 -12.65 8.01 3.87
C LYS A 207 -11.18 7.64 4.07
N THR A 208 -10.90 6.97 5.19
CA THR A 208 -9.58 6.43 5.51
C THR A 208 -9.67 4.96 5.87
N LEU A 209 -8.66 4.20 5.51
CA LEU A 209 -8.40 2.84 5.97
C LEU A 209 -7.10 2.86 6.77
N LYS A 210 -7.19 2.61 8.07
CA LYS A 210 -6.03 2.52 8.97
C LYS A 210 -5.71 1.07 9.27
N PHE A 211 -4.42 0.77 9.35
CA PHE A 211 -3.87 -0.54 9.66
C PHE A 211 -3.18 -0.44 11.01
N THR A 212 -3.70 -1.13 12.02
CA THR A 212 -3.28 -0.98 13.41
C THR A 212 -3.07 -2.32 14.10
N ASP A 213 -2.52 -2.29 15.32
CA ASP A 213 -2.30 -3.47 16.15
C ASP A 213 -1.41 -4.50 15.42
N ILE A 214 -0.17 -4.08 15.12
CA ILE A 214 0.78 -4.89 14.35
C ILE A 214 1.27 -6.05 15.19
N GLN A 215 1.04 -7.28 14.74
CA GLN A 215 1.38 -8.52 15.43
C GLN A 215 2.01 -9.53 14.46
N MET A 216 2.56 -10.62 15.01
CA MET A 216 3.08 -11.73 14.21
C MET A 216 1.95 -12.66 13.77
N PHE A 217 1.82 -12.86 12.45
CA PHE A 217 0.96 -13.87 11.84
C PHE A 217 1.76 -14.66 10.80
N GLY A 218 1.71 -15.98 10.87
CA GLY A 218 2.37 -16.83 9.88
C GLY A 218 3.85 -16.51 9.65
N GLY A 219 4.57 -16.07 10.70
CA GLY A 219 6.00 -15.76 10.65
C GLY A 219 6.35 -14.36 10.17
N LYS A 220 5.37 -13.48 9.88
CA LYS A 220 5.62 -12.07 9.51
C LYS A 220 4.77 -11.08 10.32
N LEU A 221 5.26 -9.85 10.46
CA LEU A 221 4.48 -8.76 11.05
C LEU A 221 3.28 -8.44 10.14
N TYR A 222 2.11 -8.28 10.76
CA TYR A 222 0.89 -7.98 10.01
C TYR A 222 -0.07 -7.16 10.87
N PRO A 223 -0.83 -6.21 10.31
CA PRO A 223 -1.83 -5.46 11.08
C PRO A 223 -2.99 -6.38 11.44
N LYS A 224 -3.20 -6.57 12.73
CA LYS A 224 -4.32 -7.36 13.24
C LYS A 224 -5.66 -6.69 12.95
N LYS A 225 -5.69 -5.35 12.90
CA LYS A 225 -6.92 -4.59 12.69
C LYS A 225 -6.81 -3.65 11.50
N MET A 226 -7.87 -3.61 10.72
CA MET A 226 -8.11 -2.63 9.67
C MET A 226 -9.38 -1.84 10.03
N ILE A 227 -9.30 -0.51 10.01
CA ILE A 227 -10.41 0.39 10.41
C ILE A 227 -10.75 1.27 9.22
N MET A 228 -11.91 1.05 8.63
CA MET A 228 -12.47 1.92 7.58
C MET A 228 -13.43 2.93 8.21
N GLN A 229 -13.20 4.21 7.93
CA GLN A 229 -14.00 5.31 8.47
C GLN A 229 -14.17 6.40 7.43
N LYS A 230 -15.41 6.90 7.25
CA LYS A 230 -15.69 8.08 6.44
C LYS A 230 -15.26 9.36 7.15
N ALA A 231 -14.76 10.35 6.40
CA ALA A 231 -14.18 11.57 6.97
C ALA A 231 -15.14 12.38 7.83
N ASN A 232 -16.42 12.42 7.46
CA ASN A 232 -17.45 13.23 8.12
C ASN A 232 -18.30 12.44 9.13
N GLU A 233 -17.97 11.17 9.39
CA GLU A 233 -18.78 10.26 10.23
C GLU A 233 -17.92 9.67 11.36
N LYS A 234 -17.57 10.50 12.36
CA LYS A 234 -16.65 10.09 13.45
C LYS A 234 -17.12 8.89 14.27
N ASP A 235 -18.44 8.75 14.44
CA ASP A 235 -19.05 7.70 15.25
C ASP A 235 -19.52 6.49 14.43
N LYS A 236 -19.15 6.44 13.13
CA LYS A 236 -19.47 5.34 12.24
C LYS A 236 -18.19 4.82 11.61
N TYR A 237 -17.93 3.54 11.79
CA TYR A 237 -16.74 2.87 11.25
C TYR A 237 -16.94 1.37 11.15
N THR A 238 -16.10 0.73 10.37
CA THR A 238 -16.02 -0.73 10.28
C THR A 238 -14.62 -1.18 10.65
N ILE A 239 -14.54 -2.14 11.59
CA ILE A 239 -13.29 -2.80 11.96
C ILE A 239 -13.29 -4.20 11.37
N VAL A 240 -12.22 -4.58 10.70
CA VAL A 240 -11.90 -5.96 10.36
C VAL A 240 -10.74 -6.40 11.24
N GLU A 241 -10.96 -7.39 12.10
CA GLU A 241 -9.96 -7.93 13.01
C GLU A 241 -9.64 -9.37 12.68
N TYR A 242 -8.38 -9.65 12.38
CA TYR A 242 -7.90 -11.01 12.12
C TYR A 242 -7.88 -11.83 13.41
N LYS A 243 -8.55 -12.98 13.40
CA LYS A 243 -8.49 -14.01 14.44
C LYS A 243 -7.50 -15.12 14.06
N ILE A 244 -7.52 -15.50 12.81
CA ILE A 244 -6.64 -16.50 12.22
C ILE A 244 -6.16 -15.94 10.88
N LEU A 245 -4.87 -16.06 10.59
CA LEU A 245 -4.30 -15.74 9.30
C LEU A 245 -3.15 -16.73 9.02
N SER A 246 -3.28 -17.48 7.94
CA SER A 246 -2.25 -18.35 7.39
C SER A 246 -1.92 -17.91 5.99
N PHE A 247 -0.62 -17.85 5.70
CA PHE A 247 -0.11 -17.59 4.35
C PHE A 247 0.22 -18.91 3.69
N GLU A 248 -0.21 -19.06 2.45
CA GLU A 248 -0.11 -20.31 1.70
C GLU A 248 0.70 -20.06 0.42
N ASN A 249 1.42 -21.08 -0.02
CA ASN A 249 2.14 -20.99 -1.30
C ASN A 249 1.19 -20.99 -2.49
N ASN A 250 0.05 -21.66 -2.37
CA ASN A 250 -0.98 -21.74 -3.39
C ASN A 250 -2.32 -22.21 -2.79
N LEU A 251 -3.41 -21.87 -3.47
CA LEU A 251 -4.74 -22.42 -3.22
C LEU A 251 -5.28 -23.02 -4.53
N PRO A 252 -6.03 -24.15 -4.48
CA PRO A 252 -6.58 -24.75 -5.68
C PRO A 252 -7.44 -23.75 -6.47
N ALA A 253 -7.18 -23.60 -7.78
CA ALA A 253 -7.94 -22.69 -8.64
C ALA A 253 -9.46 -23.00 -8.65
N GLY A 254 -9.84 -24.27 -8.46
CA GLY A 254 -11.22 -24.72 -8.31
C GLY A 254 -11.93 -24.17 -7.06
N MET A 255 -11.21 -23.55 -6.13
CA MET A 255 -11.78 -22.88 -4.96
C MET A 255 -12.50 -21.57 -5.33
N PHE A 256 -12.11 -20.92 -6.42
CA PHE A 256 -12.66 -19.63 -6.83
C PHE A 256 -13.67 -19.81 -7.96
N THR A 257 -14.76 -20.56 -7.69
CA THR A 257 -15.83 -20.86 -8.63
C THR A 257 -17.20 -20.58 -8.03
N LEU A 258 -18.24 -20.45 -8.87
CA LEU A 258 -19.61 -20.29 -8.40
C LEU A 258 -20.09 -21.51 -7.60
N SER A 259 -19.57 -22.71 -7.88
CA SER A 259 -19.86 -23.91 -7.09
C SER A 259 -19.29 -23.78 -5.67
N SER A 260 -18.03 -23.33 -5.56
CA SER A 260 -17.39 -23.11 -4.25
C SER A 260 -17.99 -21.93 -3.49
N LEU A 261 -18.55 -20.93 -4.21
CA LEU A 261 -19.30 -19.84 -3.57
C LEU A 261 -20.57 -20.36 -2.87
N LYS A 262 -21.25 -21.35 -3.45
CA LYS A 262 -22.41 -22.01 -2.82
C LYS A 262 -22.03 -22.98 -1.71
N ASN A 263 -20.97 -23.76 -1.93
CA ASN A 263 -20.50 -24.81 -1.04
C ASN A 263 -18.99 -24.65 -0.83
N PRO A 264 -18.57 -23.70 0.00
CA PRO A 264 -17.14 -23.52 0.26
C PRO A 264 -16.57 -24.76 0.93
N ARG A 265 -15.48 -25.29 0.39
CA ARG A 265 -14.75 -26.41 1.01
C ARG A 265 -14.31 -25.98 2.42
N ARG A 266 -14.68 -26.79 3.40
CA ARG A 266 -14.37 -26.55 4.82
C ARG A 266 -12.89 -26.71 5.12
#